data_2fe196adad78ce22ceffb4a3dd02c08c
#
_entry.id   2fe196adad78ce22ceffb4a3dd02c08c
#
_cell.length_a   1.000
_cell.length_b   1.000
_cell.length_c   1.000
_cell.angle_alpha   90.00
_cell.angle_beta   90.00
_cell.angle_gamma   90.00
#
_symmetry.space_group_name_H-M   'P 1'
#
loop_
_entity.id
_entity.type
_entity.pdbx_description
1 polymer ?
#
loop_
_entity_poly.entity_id
_entity_poly.type
_entity_poly.pdbx_seq_one_letter_code
_entity_poly.pdbx_strand_id
1 'polypeptide(L)'
;DTALASCICDMWTLGISNRKVEKALSELGVEKISRSRVSRLVKSLDEETDDLRHNSLSFDRWPYLWLDATYIPIREAGHTTKRAVVIAIAVNTEAKRQIIGLECIDTESYLSWKDFLISLRERGLSGVKLVISDAHAGLVRAIGEVLSGAAWQNCLCHLERNVFDRCRTKTQGKAVIAAMKHTFEKTEPNLVRTGFEHLYEVYEKIDPKGARLLEESEPYVLSYLDFPSEHARWIRTNNLCERLNKEIKKRTRIVGVFPLKQAMLRLVGAVCINQNEEWFVATHFMDKRSLLFEELPQREVCTQETIDHLLQVIDSDFKVCREVA
;
A
#
# COMPACT_ATOMS: atom_id res chain seq x y z
N ASP A 1 -2.04 35.46 14.76
CA ASP A 1 -2.98 34.37 15.07
C ASP A 1 -2.91 33.19 14.07
N THR A 2 -2.72 33.45 12.78
CA THR A 2 -2.64 32.39 11.74
C THR A 2 -1.44 31.47 11.93
N ALA A 3 -0.25 32.01 12.19
CA ALA A 3 0.97 31.22 12.41
C ALA A 3 0.86 30.30 13.65
N LEU A 4 0.20 30.79 14.71
CA LEU A 4 -0.05 30.00 15.91
C LEU A 4 -1.05 28.86 15.65
N ALA A 5 -2.10 29.14 14.85
CA ALA A 5 -3.06 28.12 14.44
C ALA A 5 -2.40 27.02 13.60
N SER A 6 -1.56 27.39 12.63
CA SER A 6 -0.75 26.45 11.82
C SER A 6 0.15 25.60 12.73
N CYS A 7 0.92 26.22 13.61
CA CYS A 7 1.78 25.50 14.55
C CYS A 7 1.02 24.49 15.43
N ILE A 8 -0.20 24.84 15.87
CA ILE A 8 -1.07 23.92 16.63
C ILE A 8 -1.53 22.75 15.78
N CYS A 9 -1.91 22.99 14.53
CA CYS A 9 -2.32 21.95 13.60
C CYS A 9 -1.12 21.00 13.29
N ASP A 10 0.07 21.54 13.08
CA ASP A 10 1.29 20.76 12.84
C ASP A 10 1.64 19.88 14.05
N MET A 11 1.65 20.46 15.25
CA MET A 11 1.88 19.67 16.48
C MET A 11 0.87 18.54 16.62
N TRP A 12 -0.40 18.82 16.33
CA TRP A 12 -1.46 17.83 16.43
C TRP A 12 -1.32 16.72 15.37
N THR A 13 -1.00 17.09 14.13
CA THR A 13 -0.73 16.15 13.02
C THR A 13 0.48 15.27 13.31
N LEU A 14 1.49 15.81 13.99
CA LEU A 14 2.64 15.04 14.47
C LEU A 14 2.30 14.09 15.64
N GLY A 15 1.04 14.08 16.11
CA GLY A 15 0.56 13.19 17.14
C GLY A 15 0.74 13.73 18.57
N ILE A 16 0.91 15.03 18.73
CA ILE A 16 0.95 15.64 20.04
C ILE A 16 -0.48 15.83 20.56
N SER A 17 -0.80 15.22 21.70
CA SER A 17 -2.15 15.31 22.25
C SER A 17 -2.51 16.75 22.65
N ASN A 18 -3.80 17.12 22.60
CA ASN A 18 -4.27 18.46 22.96
C ASN A 18 -3.74 18.94 24.32
N ARG A 19 -3.57 18.03 25.30
CA ARG A 19 -3.02 18.34 26.61
C ARG A 19 -1.53 18.71 26.55
N LYS A 20 -0.75 18.04 25.69
CA LYS A 20 0.67 18.36 25.51
C LYS A 20 0.85 19.63 24.69
N VAL A 21 -0.01 19.88 23.69
CA VAL A 21 -0.03 21.16 22.95
C VAL A 21 -0.31 22.32 23.90
N GLU A 22 -1.34 22.22 24.74
CA GLU A 22 -1.66 23.22 25.78
C GLU A 22 -0.45 23.51 26.69
N LYS A 23 0.22 22.45 27.14
CA LYS A 23 1.41 22.58 28.01
C LYS A 23 2.57 23.25 27.28
N ALA A 24 2.92 22.80 26.07
CA ALA A 24 4.02 23.37 25.29
C ALA A 24 3.82 24.86 24.99
N LEU A 25 2.60 25.25 24.64
CA LEU A 25 2.27 26.66 24.37
C LEU A 25 2.33 27.52 25.63
N SER A 26 1.93 26.98 26.79
CA SER A 26 2.07 27.66 28.08
C SER A 26 3.54 27.87 28.45
N GLU A 27 4.41 26.90 28.20
CA GLU A 27 5.86 27.02 28.43
C GLU A 27 6.53 28.06 27.50
N LEU A 28 5.97 28.27 26.31
CA LEU A 28 6.40 29.32 25.36
C LEU A 28 5.82 30.71 25.65
N GLY A 29 5.10 30.88 26.77
CA GLY A 29 4.50 32.16 27.16
C GLY A 29 3.26 32.56 26.35
N VAL A 30 2.69 31.65 25.56
CA VAL A 30 1.44 31.90 24.88
C VAL A 30 0.29 31.87 25.90
N GLU A 31 -0.50 32.96 25.99
CA GLU A 31 -1.64 33.03 26.88
C GLU A 31 -2.59 31.85 26.69
N LYS A 32 -3.17 31.37 27.78
CA LYS A 32 -3.96 30.14 27.95
C LYS A 32 -4.76 29.73 26.72
N ILE A 33 -4.22 28.82 25.92
CA ILE A 33 -4.99 28.10 24.90
C ILE A 33 -5.57 26.86 25.57
N SER A 34 -6.87 26.85 25.78
CA SER A 34 -7.59 25.71 26.36
C SER A 34 -7.65 24.54 25.34
N ARG A 35 -7.75 23.29 25.85
CA ARG A 35 -7.95 22.08 25.00
C ARG A 35 -9.13 22.21 24.04
N SER A 36 -10.19 22.91 24.46
CA SER A 36 -11.35 23.17 23.60
C SER A 36 -11.02 24.14 22.46
N ARG A 37 -10.11 25.11 22.68
CA ARG A 37 -9.63 25.99 21.61
C ARG A 37 -8.71 25.25 20.65
N VAL A 38 -7.80 24.41 21.13
CA VAL A 38 -7.00 23.51 20.28
C VAL A 38 -7.92 22.62 19.43
N SER A 39 -8.93 21.98 20.04
CA SER A 39 -9.88 21.14 19.33
C SER A 39 -10.68 21.89 18.26
N ARG A 40 -10.96 23.18 18.48
CA ARG A 40 -11.64 24.02 17.46
C ARG A 40 -10.70 24.40 16.31
N LEU A 41 -9.45 24.74 16.63
CA LEU A 41 -8.47 25.10 15.60
C LEU A 41 -8.18 23.94 14.65
N VAL A 42 -7.98 22.73 15.18
CA VAL A 42 -7.73 21.55 14.33
C VAL A 42 -8.94 21.14 13.47
N LYS A 43 -10.13 21.71 13.71
CA LYS A 43 -11.29 21.49 12.81
C LYS A 43 -11.11 22.15 11.44
N SER A 44 -10.22 23.13 11.28
CA SER A 44 -9.89 23.66 9.95
C SER A 44 -9.32 22.60 9.02
N LEU A 45 -8.66 21.58 9.58
CA LEU A 45 -8.17 20.44 8.82
C LEU A 45 -9.29 19.54 8.21
N ASP A 46 -10.56 19.77 8.61
CA ASP A 46 -11.69 19.07 7.98
C ASP A 46 -11.85 19.48 6.52
N GLU A 47 -11.73 20.78 6.21
CA GLU A 47 -11.85 21.30 4.84
C GLU A 47 -10.74 20.73 3.94
N GLU A 48 -9.49 20.77 4.40
CA GLU A 48 -8.35 20.20 3.66
C GLU A 48 -8.50 18.67 3.46
N THR A 49 -9.01 17.97 4.48
CA THR A 49 -9.28 16.53 4.40
C THR A 49 -10.41 16.25 3.41
N ASP A 50 -11.45 17.06 3.39
CA ASP A 50 -12.57 16.93 2.47
C ASP A 50 -12.13 17.25 1.03
N ASP A 51 -11.24 18.22 0.84
CA ASP A 51 -10.59 18.51 -0.44
C ASP A 51 -9.81 17.30 -0.95
N LEU A 52 -8.97 16.69 -0.12
CA LEU A 52 -8.25 15.46 -0.50
C LEU A 52 -9.21 14.35 -0.94
N ARG A 53 -10.37 14.23 -0.30
CA ARG A 53 -11.37 13.20 -0.57
C ARG A 53 -12.21 13.47 -1.81
N HIS A 54 -12.39 14.73 -2.22
CA HIS A 54 -13.36 15.12 -3.24
C HIS A 54 -12.78 15.88 -4.44
N ASN A 55 -11.52 16.36 -4.38
CA ASN A 55 -10.90 17.08 -5.50
C ASN A 55 -10.89 16.27 -6.79
N SER A 56 -11.03 16.97 -7.91
CA SER A 56 -10.95 16.37 -9.24
C SER A 56 -9.61 15.68 -9.46
N LEU A 57 -9.63 14.54 -10.15
CA LEU A 57 -8.46 13.77 -10.59
C LEU A 57 -8.27 13.85 -12.11
N SER A 58 -9.14 14.59 -12.82
CA SER A 58 -9.17 14.66 -14.28
C SER A 58 -8.04 15.47 -14.91
N PHE A 59 -7.21 16.13 -14.10
CA PHE A 59 -6.10 16.96 -14.57
C PHE A 59 -4.89 16.15 -15.06
N ASP A 60 -4.89 14.82 -14.82
CA ASP A 60 -3.81 13.92 -15.22
C ASP A 60 -4.31 12.49 -15.48
N ARG A 61 -3.42 11.65 -16.00
CA ARG A 61 -3.62 10.19 -16.11
C ARG A 61 -2.77 9.50 -15.05
N TRP A 62 -3.27 8.37 -14.53
CA TRP A 62 -2.75 7.70 -13.35
C TRP A 62 -2.41 6.22 -13.65
N PRO A 63 -1.28 5.93 -14.32
CA PRO A 63 -0.98 4.57 -14.78
C PRO A 63 -0.87 3.53 -13.68
N TYR A 64 -0.45 3.90 -12.48
CA TYR A 64 -0.31 2.99 -11.35
C TYR A 64 -1.12 3.44 -10.15
N LEU A 65 -1.81 2.48 -9.53
CA LEU A 65 -2.67 2.68 -8.37
C LEU A 65 -2.36 1.64 -7.29
N TRP A 66 -2.03 2.08 -6.08
CA TRP A 66 -1.88 1.22 -4.89
C TRP A 66 -3.07 1.42 -3.98
N LEU A 67 -3.65 0.30 -3.53
CA LEU A 67 -4.80 0.27 -2.63
C LEU A 67 -4.47 -0.52 -1.38
N ASP A 68 -4.87 0.00 -0.23
CA ASP A 68 -4.70 -0.67 1.06
C ASP A 68 -5.74 -0.18 2.07
N ALA A 69 -5.93 -0.95 3.13
CA ALA A 69 -6.79 -0.57 4.24
C ALA A 69 -6.08 -0.73 5.59
N THR A 70 -6.45 0.11 6.53
CA THR A 70 -6.00 -0.02 7.91
C THR A 70 -7.16 0.14 8.88
N TYR A 71 -7.20 -0.70 9.92
CA TYR A 71 -8.27 -0.67 10.93
C TYR A 71 -7.91 0.24 12.09
N ILE A 72 -8.83 1.15 12.40
CA ILE A 72 -8.69 2.12 13.48
C ILE A 72 -9.89 2.01 14.42
N PRO A 73 -9.68 1.95 15.75
CA PRO A 73 -10.78 1.86 16.72
C PRO A 73 -11.47 3.21 16.87
N ILE A 74 -12.80 3.19 16.77
CA ILE A 74 -13.67 4.36 17.01
C ILE A 74 -14.79 3.99 17.99
N ARG A 75 -15.43 5.00 18.59
CA ARG A 75 -16.58 4.80 19.47
C ARG A 75 -17.87 5.08 18.70
N GLU A 76 -18.73 4.08 18.61
CA GLU A 76 -20.05 4.17 17.99
C GLU A 76 -21.09 3.51 18.87
N ALA A 77 -22.24 4.16 19.06
CA ALA A 77 -23.36 3.66 19.87
C ALA A 77 -22.93 3.17 21.27
N GLY A 78 -21.95 3.83 21.90
CA GLY A 78 -21.44 3.45 23.22
C GLY A 78 -20.40 2.33 23.25
N HIS A 79 -20.13 1.69 22.12
CA HIS A 79 -19.16 0.59 21.99
C HIS A 79 -17.92 1.00 21.21
N THR A 80 -16.80 0.30 21.43
CA THR A 80 -15.61 0.47 20.61
C THR A 80 -15.67 -0.53 19.46
N THR A 81 -15.67 -0.03 18.24
CA THR A 81 -15.61 -0.83 17.01
C THR A 81 -14.38 -0.47 16.20
N LYS A 82 -13.97 -1.33 15.28
CA LYS A 82 -12.88 -1.04 14.33
C LYS A 82 -13.51 -0.69 12.98
N ARG A 83 -13.10 0.45 12.41
CA ARG A 83 -13.47 0.84 11.06
C ARG A 83 -12.26 0.73 10.14
N ALA A 84 -12.49 0.30 8.92
CA ALA A 84 -11.45 0.28 7.91
C ALA A 84 -11.30 1.68 7.29
N VAL A 85 -10.08 2.16 7.27
CA VAL A 85 -9.70 3.37 6.52
C VAL A 85 -8.99 2.89 5.26
N VAL A 86 -9.62 3.10 4.12
CA VAL A 86 -9.10 2.75 2.80
C VAL A 86 -8.35 3.93 2.21
N ILE A 87 -7.23 3.63 1.56
CA ILE A 87 -6.31 4.62 1.00
C ILE A 87 -5.98 4.23 -0.44
N ALA A 88 -5.96 5.23 -1.32
CA ALA A 88 -5.49 5.12 -2.68
C ALA A 88 -4.27 6.03 -2.91
N ILE A 89 -3.15 5.43 -3.29
CA ILE A 89 -1.95 6.14 -3.73
C ILE A 89 -1.82 5.91 -5.24
N ALA A 90 -1.52 6.95 -6.00
CA ALA A 90 -1.31 6.82 -7.44
C ALA A 90 -0.05 7.57 -7.89
N VAL A 91 0.45 7.21 -9.07
CA VAL A 91 1.51 7.91 -9.77
C VAL A 91 0.93 8.46 -11.06
N ASN A 92 1.15 9.73 -11.30
CA ASN A 92 0.69 10.41 -12.51
C ASN A 92 1.70 10.33 -13.66
N THR A 93 1.34 10.83 -14.85
CA THR A 93 2.24 10.82 -16.02
C THR A 93 3.46 11.71 -15.87
N GLU A 94 3.48 12.63 -14.91
CA GLU A 94 4.65 13.43 -14.53
C GLU A 94 5.57 12.71 -13.51
N ALA A 95 5.38 11.41 -13.28
CA ALA A 95 6.11 10.59 -12.31
C ALA A 95 6.04 11.11 -10.86
N LYS A 96 5.00 11.86 -10.53
CA LYS A 96 4.70 12.31 -9.17
C LYS A 96 3.72 11.34 -8.53
N ARG A 97 4.08 10.86 -7.33
CA ARG A 97 3.17 10.04 -6.52
C ARG A 97 2.31 10.93 -5.63
N GLN A 98 1.06 10.54 -5.44
CA GLN A 98 0.10 11.27 -4.64
C GLN A 98 -0.89 10.33 -3.98
N ILE A 99 -1.30 10.64 -2.75
CA ILE A 99 -2.47 10.04 -2.12
C ILE A 99 -3.67 10.74 -2.74
N ILE A 100 -4.48 10.00 -3.49
CA ILE A 100 -5.61 10.52 -4.26
C ILE A 100 -6.96 10.15 -3.68
N GLY A 101 -6.99 9.25 -2.70
CA GLY A 101 -8.22 8.81 -2.07
C GLY A 101 -8.04 8.39 -0.62
N LEU A 102 -9.02 8.75 0.18
CA LEU A 102 -9.14 8.42 1.60
C LEU A 102 -10.61 8.26 1.94
N GLU A 103 -11.01 7.13 2.52
CA GLU A 103 -12.37 6.94 3.01
C GLU A 103 -12.39 6.03 4.25
N CYS A 104 -13.41 6.22 5.08
CA CYS A 104 -13.69 5.33 6.19
C CYS A 104 -14.91 4.48 5.88
N ILE A 105 -14.69 3.20 5.72
CA ILE A 105 -15.72 2.20 5.42
C ILE A 105 -15.98 1.32 6.65
N ASP A 106 -17.14 0.69 6.69
CA ASP A 106 -17.52 -0.16 7.82
C ASP A 106 -16.65 -1.40 7.91
N THR A 107 -16.52 -2.11 6.81
CA THR A 107 -15.70 -3.30 6.64
C THR A 107 -15.16 -3.36 5.22
N GLU A 108 -14.07 -4.09 5.03
CA GLU A 108 -13.55 -4.41 3.71
C GLU A 108 -14.45 -5.42 3.01
N SER A 109 -15.55 -4.95 2.43
CA SER A 109 -16.44 -5.74 1.60
C SER A 109 -16.28 -5.39 0.12
N TYR A 110 -16.76 -6.26 -0.76
CA TYR A 110 -16.82 -5.97 -2.19
C TYR A 110 -17.58 -4.66 -2.49
N LEU A 111 -18.73 -4.44 -1.85
CA LEU A 111 -19.52 -3.23 -2.07
C LEU A 111 -18.79 -1.96 -1.61
N SER A 112 -18.20 -1.98 -0.42
CA SER A 112 -17.45 -0.85 0.11
C SER A 112 -16.25 -0.47 -0.79
N TRP A 113 -15.51 -1.46 -1.27
CA TRP A 113 -14.41 -1.24 -2.20
C TRP A 113 -14.92 -0.75 -3.57
N LYS A 114 -16.03 -1.31 -4.06
CA LYS A 114 -16.66 -0.87 -5.31
C LYS A 114 -17.06 0.60 -5.24
N ASP A 115 -17.77 1.01 -4.19
CA ASP A 115 -18.21 2.38 -4.00
C ASP A 115 -17.02 3.35 -3.91
N PHE A 116 -15.96 2.96 -3.21
CA PHE A 116 -14.73 3.74 -3.15
C PHE A 116 -14.07 3.91 -4.52
N LEU A 117 -13.94 2.84 -5.31
CA LEU A 117 -13.35 2.91 -6.64
C LEU A 117 -14.25 3.69 -7.62
N ILE A 118 -15.56 3.57 -7.52
CA ILE A 118 -16.51 4.38 -8.29
C ILE A 118 -16.32 5.86 -7.98
N SER A 119 -16.21 6.23 -6.70
CA SER A 119 -15.97 7.63 -6.31
C SER A 119 -14.68 8.21 -6.90
N LEU A 120 -13.60 7.43 -6.97
CA LEU A 120 -12.36 7.85 -7.64
C LEU A 120 -12.58 8.07 -9.14
N ARG A 121 -13.34 7.19 -9.82
CA ARG A 121 -13.68 7.37 -11.23
C ARG A 121 -14.55 8.60 -11.49
N GLU A 122 -15.55 8.84 -10.66
CA GLU A 122 -16.44 10.01 -10.76
C GLU A 122 -15.64 11.31 -10.58
N ARG A 123 -14.57 11.29 -9.77
CA ARG A 123 -13.63 12.39 -9.63
C ARG A 123 -12.68 12.55 -10.83
N GLY A 124 -12.72 11.63 -11.80
CA GLY A 124 -11.92 11.70 -13.02
C GLY A 124 -10.68 10.81 -13.05
N LEU A 125 -10.55 9.83 -12.15
CA LEU A 125 -9.47 8.83 -12.22
C LEU A 125 -9.50 8.11 -13.55
N SER A 126 -8.42 8.21 -14.33
CA SER A 126 -8.32 7.62 -15.66
C SER A 126 -6.90 7.13 -15.98
N GLY A 127 -6.79 6.25 -16.99
CA GLY A 127 -5.50 5.77 -17.49
C GLY A 127 -4.82 4.74 -16.60
N VAL A 128 -5.53 4.13 -15.64
CA VAL A 128 -4.98 3.08 -14.77
C VAL A 128 -4.64 1.85 -15.61
N LYS A 129 -3.36 1.46 -15.59
CA LYS A 129 -2.83 0.27 -16.28
C LYS A 129 -2.60 -0.89 -15.31
N LEU A 130 -2.19 -0.59 -14.06
CA LEU A 130 -1.94 -1.59 -13.02
C LEU A 130 -2.45 -1.12 -11.66
N VAL A 131 -3.16 -2.01 -10.97
CA VAL A 131 -3.58 -1.84 -9.57
C VAL A 131 -2.80 -2.80 -8.69
N ILE A 132 -2.17 -2.31 -7.65
CA ILE A 132 -1.38 -3.08 -6.69
C ILE A 132 -2.14 -3.15 -5.36
N SER A 133 -2.44 -4.33 -4.87
CA SER A 133 -3.09 -4.52 -3.57
C SER A 133 -2.75 -5.88 -2.95
N ASP A 134 -3.29 -6.14 -1.76
CA ASP A 134 -3.38 -7.51 -1.25
C ASP A 134 -4.46 -8.33 -1.98
N ALA A 135 -4.50 -9.63 -1.71
CA ALA A 135 -5.44 -10.57 -2.33
C ALA A 135 -6.80 -10.64 -1.60
N HIS A 136 -7.30 -9.51 -1.09
CA HIS A 136 -8.64 -9.48 -0.49
C HIS A 136 -9.71 -9.68 -1.57
N ALA A 137 -10.47 -10.77 -1.50
CA ALA A 137 -11.39 -11.19 -2.58
C ALA A 137 -12.40 -10.10 -2.99
N GLY A 138 -12.93 -9.35 -2.02
CA GLY A 138 -13.86 -8.24 -2.29
C GLY A 138 -13.20 -7.10 -3.05
N LEU A 139 -11.94 -6.77 -2.72
CA LEU A 139 -11.17 -5.74 -3.41
C LEU A 139 -10.82 -6.18 -4.84
N VAL A 140 -10.29 -7.38 -5.01
CA VAL A 140 -9.92 -7.92 -6.34
C VAL A 140 -11.13 -7.94 -7.29
N ARG A 141 -12.29 -8.37 -6.79
CA ARG A 141 -13.54 -8.34 -7.57
C ARG A 141 -13.95 -6.91 -7.93
N ALA A 142 -13.85 -5.96 -7.00
CA ALA A 142 -14.19 -4.57 -7.26
C ALA A 142 -13.24 -3.92 -8.30
N ILE A 143 -11.93 -4.23 -8.25
CA ILE A 143 -10.93 -3.78 -9.24
C ILE A 143 -11.33 -4.27 -10.63
N GLY A 144 -11.58 -5.58 -10.80
CA GLY A 144 -11.95 -6.16 -12.11
C GLY A 144 -13.22 -5.57 -12.69
N GLU A 145 -14.18 -5.19 -11.87
CA GLU A 145 -15.45 -4.63 -12.31
C GLU A 145 -15.37 -3.12 -12.60
N VAL A 146 -14.74 -2.34 -11.72
CA VAL A 146 -14.72 -0.87 -11.82
C VAL A 146 -13.57 -0.37 -12.69
N LEU A 147 -12.43 -1.06 -12.70
CA LEU A 147 -11.21 -0.71 -13.44
C LEU A 147 -10.89 -1.80 -14.48
N SER A 148 -11.88 -2.23 -15.25
CA SER A 148 -11.84 -3.40 -16.14
C SER A 148 -10.72 -3.39 -17.21
N GLY A 149 -10.05 -2.26 -17.42
CA GLY A 149 -8.91 -2.16 -18.35
C GLY A 149 -7.53 -2.23 -17.66
N ALA A 150 -7.49 -2.34 -16.32
CA ALA A 150 -6.28 -2.40 -15.54
C ALA A 150 -5.91 -3.85 -15.19
N ALA A 151 -4.62 -4.20 -15.28
CA ALA A 151 -4.12 -5.43 -14.69
C ALA A 151 -4.12 -5.31 -13.15
N TRP A 152 -4.22 -6.45 -12.47
CA TRP A 152 -4.07 -6.50 -11.02
C TRP A 152 -2.76 -7.19 -10.63
N GLN A 153 -2.00 -6.56 -9.74
CA GLN A 153 -0.79 -7.10 -9.12
C GLN A 153 -1.07 -7.51 -7.68
N ASN A 154 -0.94 -8.80 -7.40
CA ASN A 154 -0.93 -9.27 -6.02
C ASN A 154 0.39 -8.84 -5.34
N CYS A 155 0.29 -8.17 -4.21
CA CYS A 155 1.45 -7.69 -3.47
C CYS A 155 2.36 -8.85 -3.04
N LEU A 156 3.59 -8.85 -3.53
CA LEU A 156 4.57 -9.90 -3.23
C LEU A 156 4.82 -10.04 -1.71
N CYS A 157 4.92 -8.96 -0.96
CA CYS A 157 5.13 -9.02 0.50
C CYS A 157 3.96 -9.66 1.25
N HIS A 158 2.73 -9.46 0.78
CA HIS A 158 1.56 -10.12 1.35
C HIS A 158 1.52 -11.61 0.97
N LEU A 159 1.88 -11.94 -0.27
CA LEU A 159 2.01 -13.34 -0.69
C LEU A 159 3.07 -14.07 0.14
N GLU A 160 4.28 -13.50 0.29
CA GLU A 160 5.35 -14.07 1.12
C GLU A 160 4.86 -14.37 2.55
N ARG A 161 4.15 -13.43 3.16
CA ARG A 161 3.59 -13.61 4.51
C ARG A 161 2.55 -14.73 4.54
N ASN A 162 1.64 -14.74 3.58
CA ASN A 162 0.59 -15.76 3.49
C ASN A 162 1.17 -17.16 3.23
N VAL A 163 2.21 -17.27 2.40
CA VAL A 163 2.94 -18.53 2.16
C VAL A 163 3.63 -18.98 3.45
N PHE A 164 4.35 -18.09 4.13
CA PHE A 164 5.03 -18.41 5.39
C PHE A 164 4.06 -18.92 6.45
N ASP A 165 2.91 -18.25 6.62
CA ASP A 165 1.90 -18.60 7.62
C ASP A 165 1.20 -19.95 7.32
N ARG A 166 1.22 -20.41 6.06
CA ARG A 166 0.67 -21.70 5.66
C ARG A 166 1.65 -22.86 5.75
N CYS A 167 2.94 -22.58 5.89
CA CYS A 167 3.97 -23.62 6.02
C CYS A 167 3.80 -24.43 7.31
N ARG A 168 4.03 -25.74 7.21
CA ARG A 168 3.92 -26.66 8.38
C ARG A 168 4.95 -26.37 9.47
N THR A 169 6.14 -25.92 9.07
CA THR A 169 7.23 -25.60 9.98
C THR A 169 7.87 -24.27 9.64
N LYS A 170 8.47 -23.61 10.65
CA LYS A 170 9.23 -22.37 10.43
C LYS A 170 10.44 -22.58 9.51
N THR A 171 11.06 -23.75 9.53
CA THR A 171 12.19 -24.10 8.65
C THR A 171 11.74 -24.12 7.21
N GLN A 172 10.64 -24.80 6.92
CA GLN A 172 10.03 -24.81 5.59
C GLN A 172 9.64 -23.41 5.12
N GLY A 173 9.01 -22.61 6.00
CA GLY A 173 8.67 -21.21 5.68
C GLY A 173 9.90 -20.38 5.33
N LYS A 174 11.01 -20.51 6.06
CA LYS A 174 12.25 -19.79 5.75
C LYS A 174 12.83 -20.22 4.40
N ALA A 175 12.81 -21.52 4.08
CA ALA A 175 13.31 -22.05 2.81
C ALA A 175 12.51 -21.49 1.62
N VAL A 176 11.18 -21.57 1.69
CA VAL A 176 10.30 -21.04 0.64
C VAL A 176 10.49 -19.54 0.45
N ILE A 177 10.56 -18.76 1.53
CA ILE A 177 10.77 -17.31 1.42
C ILE A 177 12.17 -16.97 0.87
N ALA A 178 13.21 -17.75 1.20
CA ALA A 178 14.53 -17.57 0.60
C ALA A 178 14.49 -17.80 -0.91
N ALA A 179 13.90 -18.91 -1.34
CA ALA A 179 13.72 -19.22 -2.76
C ALA A 179 12.87 -18.17 -3.51
N MET A 180 11.77 -17.68 -2.89
CA MET A 180 11.00 -16.55 -3.44
C MET A 180 11.88 -15.31 -3.62
N LYS A 181 12.68 -14.93 -2.63
CA LYS A 181 13.57 -13.78 -2.73
C LYS A 181 14.56 -13.93 -3.88
N HIS A 182 15.25 -15.06 -3.99
CA HIS A 182 16.19 -15.30 -5.08
C HIS A 182 15.53 -15.21 -6.46
N THR A 183 14.30 -15.69 -6.58
CA THR A 183 13.50 -15.59 -7.81
C THR A 183 13.15 -14.15 -8.14
N PHE A 184 12.55 -13.44 -7.17
CA PHE A 184 12.03 -12.08 -7.38
C PHE A 184 13.08 -10.97 -7.33
N GLU A 185 14.33 -11.25 -6.94
CA GLU A 185 15.46 -10.33 -7.07
C GLU A 185 15.93 -10.18 -8.52
N LYS A 186 15.56 -11.12 -9.37
CA LYS A 186 15.90 -11.07 -10.82
C LYS A 186 15.07 -9.98 -11.51
N THR A 187 15.64 -9.43 -12.57
CA THR A 187 15.03 -8.35 -13.36
C THR A 187 14.48 -8.83 -14.69
N GLU A 188 15.01 -9.93 -15.21
CA GLU A 188 14.63 -10.52 -16.48
C GLU A 188 13.35 -11.38 -16.32
N PRO A 189 12.27 -11.06 -17.02
CA PRO A 189 10.98 -11.73 -16.83
C PRO A 189 11.02 -13.23 -17.06
N ASN A 190 11.75 -13.70 -18.07
CA ASN A 190 11.85 -15.13 -18.35
C ASN A 190 12.54 -15.85 -17.18
N LEU A 191 13.60 -15.26 -16.62
CA LEU A 191 14.30 -15.81 -15.48
C LEU A 191 13.42 -15.87 -14.24
N VAL A 192 12.61 -14.81 -13.99
CA VAL A 192 11.66 -14.80 -12.89
C VAL A 192 10.57 -15.85 -13.07
N ARG A 193 10.00 -16.00 -14.29
CA ARG A 193 8.98 -17.01 -14.57
C ARG A 193 9.54 -18.42 -14.39
N THR A 194 10.67 -18.73 -15.00
CA THR A 194 11.33 -20.04 -14.84
C THR A 194 11.69 -20.34 -13.38
N GLY A 195 12.21 -19.34 -12.66
CA GLY A 195 12.50 -19.49 -11.23
C GLY A 195 11.24 -19.73 -10.39
N PHE A 196 10.13 -19.08 -10.73
CA PHE A 196 8.86 -19.28 -10.03
C PHE A 196 8.26 -20.67 -10.30
N GLU A 197 8.28 -21.13 -11.54
CA GLU A 197 7.84 -22.49 -11.91
C GLU A 197 8.65 -23.55 -11.15
N HIS A 198 9.98 -23.42 -11.14
CA HIS A 198 10.85 -24.35 -10.42
C HIS A 198 10.62 -24.30 -8.90
N LEU A 199 10.49 -23.12 -8.33
CA LEU A 199 10.12 -22.92 -6.92
C LEU A 199 8.83 -23.67 -6.58
N TYR A 200 7.79 -23.53 -7.42
CA TYR A 200 6.52 -24.24 -7.26
C TYR A 200 6.72 -25.74 -7.28
N GLU A 201 7.40 -26.29 -8.30
CA GLU A 201 7.66 -27.74 -8.46
C GLU A 201 8.42 -28.35 -7.27
N VAL A 202 9.42 -27.62 -6.74
CA VAL A 202 10.20 -28.08 -5.59
C VAL A 202 9.34 -28.04 -4.32
N TYR A 203 8.56 -26.98 -4.13
CA TYR A 203 7.73 -26.83 -2.96
C TYR A 203 6.53 -27.77 -2.96
N GLU A 204 5.93 -28.05 -4.12
CA GLU A 204 4.83 -28.99 -4.27
C GLU A 204 5.20 -30.41 -3.82
N LYS A 205 6.41 -30.87 -4.12
CA LYS A 205 6.93 -32.18 -3.68
C LYS A 205 7.06 -32.26 -2.14
N ILE A 206 7.22 -31.13 -1.46
CA ILE A 206 7.40 -31.04 -0.01
C ILE A 206 6.05 -30.82 0.69
N ASP A 207 5.27 -29.88 0.19
CA ASP A 207 3.95 -29.50 0.75
C ASP A 207 2.96 -29.09 -0.35
N PRO A 208 2.22 -30.04 -0.94
CA PRO A 208 1.25 -29.76 -2.00
C PRO A 208 0.17 -28.76 -1.61
N LYS A 209 -0.22 -28.73 -0.32
CA LYS A 209 -1.24 -27.79 0.17
C LYS A 209 -0.70 -26.36 0.28
N GLY A 210 0.53 -26.23 0.72
CA GLY A 210 1.21 -24.93 0.78
C GLY A 210 1.51 -24.38 -0.61
N ALA A 211 1.97 -25.24 -1.53
CA ALA A 211 2.30 -24.87 -2.90
C ALA A 211 1.10 -24.35 -3.71
N ARG A 212 -0.11 -24.85 -3.44
CA ARG A 212 -1.33 -24.40 -4.12
C ARG A 212 -1.51 -22.87 -4.07
N LEU A 213 -1.08 -22.20 -2.98
CA LEU A 213 -1.16 -20.75 -2.89
C LEU A 213 -0.25 -20.06 -3.91
N LEU A 214 0.92 -20.63 -4.22
CA LEU A 214 1.81 -20.10 -5.25
C LEU A 214 1.16 -20.26 -6.63
N GLU A 215 0.62 -21.43 -6.93
CA GLU A 215 -0.08 -21.73 -8.19
C GLU A 215 -1.25 -20.75 -8.40
N GLU A 216 -2.14 -20.60 -7.42
CA GLU A 216 -3.28 -19.70 -7.48
C GLU A 216 -2.86 -18.22 -7.63
N SER A 217 -1.68 -17.86 -7.14
CA SER A 217 -1.18 -16.48 -7.15
C SER A 217 -0.37 -16.13 -8.38
N GLU A 218 0.14 -17.11 -9.12
CA GLU A 218 1.06 -16.93 -10.26
C GLU A 218 0.58 -15.88 -11.26
N PRO A 219 -0.66 -15.94 -11.80
CA PRO A 219 -1.12 -15.01 -12.84
C PRO A 219 -1.10 -13.56 -12.39
N TYR A 220 -1.17 -13.35 -11.08
CA TYR A 220 -1.35 -12.04 -10.47
C TYR A 220 -0.07 -11.51 -9.79
N VAL A 221 0.77 -12.37 -9.24
CA VAL A 221 2.04 -11.95 -8.61
C VAL A 221 3.11 -11.63 -9.64
N LEU A 222 2.98 -12.17 -10.84
CA LEU A 222 3.87 -11.93 -11.98
C LEU A 222 3.38 -10.84 -12.94
N SER A 223 2.22 -10.22 -12.70
CA SER A 223 1.65 -9.17 -13.56
C SER A 223 2.61 -7.99 -13.77
N TYR A 224 3.44 -7.65 -12.79
CA TYR A 224 4.41 -6.55 -12.90
C TYR A 224 5.46 -6.79 -14.00
N LEU A 225 5.68 -8.05 -14.41
CA LEU A 225 6.63 -8.40 -15.46
C LEU A 225 6.19 -7.90 -16.85
N ASP A 226 4.93 -7.57 -17.02
CA ASP A 226 4.36 -7.03 -18.26
C ASP A 226 4.46 -5.48 -18.29
N PHE A 227 5.30 -4.90 -17.42
CA PHE A 227 5.56 -3.46 -17.30
C PHE A 227 7.07 -3.19 -17.36
N PRO A 228 7.52 -1.92 -17.56
CA PRO A 228 8.94 -1.60 -17.63
C PRO A 228 9.71 -2.13 -16.42
N SER A 229 10.84 -2.78 -16.67
CA SER A 229 11.63 -3.46 -15.62
C SER A 229 12.14 -2.52 -14.53
N GLU A 230 12.44 -1.28 -14.89
CA GLU A 230 12.83 -0.23 -13.93
C GLU A 230 11.72 0.11 -12.92
N HIS A 231 10.44 -0.17 -13.24
CA HIS A 231 9.30 0.02 -12.33
C HIS A 231 9.13 -1.15 -11.37
N ALA A 232 9.63 -2.33 -11.68
CA ALA A 232 9.38 -3.59 -10.97
C ALA A 232 9.50 -3.47 -9.44
N ARG A 233 10.57 -2.80 -8.95
CA ARG A 233 10.82 -2.60 -7.51
C ARG A 233 9.70 -1.84 -6.78
N TRP A 234 8.92 -1.04 -7.51
CA TRP A 234 7.86 -0.19 -6.96
C TRP A 234 6.49 -0.84 -7.09
N ILE A 235 6.23 -1.51 -8.23
CA ILE A 235 4.90 -2.00 -8.59
C ILE A 235 4.64 -3.46 -8.18
N ARG A 236 5.67 -4.24 -7.81
CA ARG A 236 5.49 -5.62 -7.32
C ARG A 236 5.04 -5.72 -5.86
N THR A 237 5.07 -4.61 -5.11
CA THR A 237 4.73 -4.58 -3.68
C THR A 237 3.85 -3.40 -3.31
N ASN A 238 3.11 -3.53 -2.21
CA ASN A 238 2.31 -2.45 -1.61
C ASN A 238 3.08 -1.66 -0.52
N ASN A 239 4.40 -1.63 -0.59
CA ASN A 239 5.26 -0.98 0.41
C ASN A 239 4.98 0.51 0.60
N LEU A 240 4.45 1.20 -0.43
CA LEU A 240 4.04 2.59 -0.33
C LEU A 240 2.93 2.77 0.71
N CYS A 241 1.85 2.00 0.56
CA CYS A 241 0.74 2.02 1.51
C CYS A 241 1.16 1.51 2.89
N GLU A 242 2.01 0.47 2.97
CA GLU A 242 2.51 -0.04 4.26
C GLU A 242 3.29 1.02 5.04
N ARG A 243 4.14 1.83 4.38
CA ARG A 243 4.87 2.94 5.02
C ARG A 243 3.92 4.01 5.52
N LEU A 244 2.97 4.43 4.68
CA LEU A 244 1.95 5.40 5.07
C LEU A 244 1.10 4.87 6.24
N ASN A 245 0.67 3.63 6.18
CA ASN A 245 -0.09 3.00 7.27
C ASN A 245 0.70 2.91 8.60
N LYS A 246 2.03 2.73 8.55
CA LYS A 246 2.87 2.80 9.74
C LYS A 246 2.85 4.21 10.35
N GLU A 247 2.94 5.26 9.53
CA GLU A 247 2.87 6.65 10.00
C GLU A 247 1.48 6.99 10.55
N ILE A 248 0.41 6.56 9.92
CA ILE A 248 -0.96 6.69 10.42
C ILE A 248 -1.12 5.96 11.75
N LYS A 249 -0.70 4.70 11.84
CA LYS A 249 -0.79 3.92 13.09
C LYS A 249 0.03 4.50 14.23
N LYS A 250 1.20 5.08 13.95
CA LYS A 250 2.02 5.77 14.96
C LYS A 250 1.26 6.92 15.64
N ARG A 251 0.48 7.68 14.86
CA ARG A 251 -0.29 8.83 15.36
C ARG A 251 -1.63 8.41 15.98
N THR A 252 -2.35 7.51 15.32
CA THR A 252 -3.66 7.05 15.82
C THR A 252 -3.57 6.26 17.12
N ARG A 253 -2.46 5.54 17.36
CA ARG A 253 -2.19 4.85 18.65
C ARG A 253 -2.11 5.80 19.84
N ILE A 254 -1.69 7.04 19.66
CA ILE A 254 -1.62 8.05 20.72
C ILE A 254 -3.02 8.45 21.17
N VAL A 255 -3.96 8.53 20.24
CA VAL A 255 -5.37 8.82 20.53
C VAL A 255 -6.06 7.61 21.16
N GLY A 256 -5.70 6.40 20.72
CA GLY A 256 -6.31 5.14 21.14
C GLY A 256 -7.64 4.90 20.45
N VAL A 257 -8.76 5.35 21.05
CA VAL A 257 -10.10 5.21 20.50
C VAL A 257 -10.65 6.58 20.11
N PHE A 258 -11.00 6.77 18.86
CA PHE A 258 -11.57 8.05 18.39
C PHE A 258 -13.03 8.17 18.82
N PRO A 259 -13.44 9.37 19.28
CA PRO A 259 -14.83 9.60 19.72
C PRO A 259 -15.83 9.62 18.55
N LEU A 260 -15.37 9.99 17.34
CA LEU A 260 -16.19 10.15 16.13
C LEU A 260 -15.38 9.79 14.88
N LYS A 261 -16.05 9.27 13.84
CA LYS A 261 -15.50 9.02 12.49
C LYS A 261 -14.79 10.27 11.93
N GLN A 262 -15.41 11.45 12.04
CA GLN A 262 -14.85 12.72 11.57
C GLN A 262 -13.48 13.03 12.23
N ALA A 263 -13.35 12.85 13.53
CA ALA A 263 -12.09 13.11 14.24
C ALA A 263 -10.96 12.16 13.81
N MET A 264 -11.31 10.94 13.44
CA MET A 264 -10.38 9.97 12.88
C MET A 264 -9.97 10.38 11.46
N LEU A 265 -10.93 10.68 10.57
CA LEU A 265 -10.66 11.11 9.19
C LEU A 265 -9.80 12.38 9.16
N ARG A 266 -10.05 13.35 10.04
CA ARG A 266 -9.23 14.55 10.18
C ARG A 266 -7.77 14.23 10.46
N LEU A 267 -7.49 13.36 11.43
CA LEU A 267 -6.10 13.02 11.74
C LEU A 267 -5.44 12.24 10.60
N VAL A 268 -6.13 11.27 10.03
CA VAL A 268 -5.58 10.49 8.91
C VAL A 268 -5.43 11.36 7.68
N GLY A 269 -6.40 12.22 7.38
CA GLY A 269 -6.34 13.20 6.27
C GLY A 269 -5.16 14.14 6.40
N ALA A 270 -4.95 14.73 7.57
CA ALA A 270 -3.81 15.60 7.82
C ALA A 270 -2.47 14.87 7.62
N VAL A 271 -2.35 13.61 8.05
CA VAL A 271 -1.16 12.79 7.79
C VAL A 271 -0.96 12.57 6.29
N CYS A 272 -2.05 12.32 5.55
CA CYS A 272 -2.00 12.12 4.10
C CYS A 272 -1.61 13.42 3.36
N ILE A 273 -2.11 14.56 3.79
CA ILE A 273 -1.80 15.87 3.22
C ILE A 273 -0.32 16.19 3.42
N ASN A 274 0.19 16.09 4.65
CA ASN A 274 1.62 16.30 4.93
C ASN A 274 2.50 15.37 4.08
N GLN A 275 2.09 14.11 3.91
CA GLN A 275 2.83 13.17 3.07
C GLN A 275 2.79 13.57 1.59
N ASN A 276 1.68 14.10 1.09
CA ASN A 276 1.59 14.63 -0.26
C ASN A 276 2.51 15.84 -0.45
N GLU A 277 2.58 16.74 0.50
CA GLU A 277 3.49 17.89 0.47
C GLU A 277 4.96 17.46 0.44
N GLU A 278 5.35 16.51 1.30
CA GLU A 278 6.70 15.93 1.26
C GLU A 278 7.02 15.29 -0.10
N TRP A 279 6.06 14.58 -0.69
CA TRP A 279 6.24 13.94 -2.00
C TRP A 279 6.26 14.95 -3.15
N PHE A 280 5.54 16.05 -3.03
CA PHE A 280 5.51 17.10 -4.05
C PHE A 280 6.86 17.77 -4.24
N VAL A 281 7.58 18.06 -3.14
CA VAL A 281 8.92 18.66 -3.17
C VAL A 281 10.04 17.65 -3.43
N ALA A 282 9.76 16.36 -3.31
CA ALA A 282 10.74 15.31 -3.60
C ALA A 282 11.02 15.18 -5.11
N THR A 283 12.14 14.54 -5.44
CA THR A 283 12.45 14.14 -6.82
C THR A 283 11.37 13.23 -7.39
N HIS A 284 11.35 13.07 -8.73
CA HIS A 284 10.42 12.16 -9.38
C HIS A 284 10.52 10.74 -8.79
N PHE A 285 9.36 10.09 -8.65
CA PHE A 285 9.28 8.75 -8.07
C PHE A 285 9.79 7.66 -9.03
N MET A 286 9.55 7.86 -10.33
CA MET A 286 9.98 7.00 -11.45
C MET A 286 10.54 7.85 -12.59
N ASP A 287 11.13 7.24 -13.61
CA ASP A 287 11.45 7.96 -14.84
C ASP A 287 10.14 8.29 -15.59
N LYS A 288 9.93 9.57 -15.85
CA LYS A 288 8.75 10.06 -16.58
C LYS A 288 8.63 9.44 -17.97
N ARG A 289 9.74 9.20 -18.67
CA ARG A 289 9.74 8.67 -20.04
C ARG A 289 9.19 7.25 -20.07
N SER A 290 9.54 6.44 -19.07
CA SER A 290 9.11 5.06 -19.00
C SER A 290 7.62 4.91 -18.60
N LEU A 291 7.00 5.94 -18.02
CA LEU A 291 5.55 5.92 -17.69
C LEU A 291 4.66 6.10 -18.93
N LEU A 292 5.19 6.67 -20.02
CA LEU A 292 4.46 6.89 -21.26
C LEU A 292 4.60 5.71 -22.25
N PHE A 293 5.09 4.57 -21.78
CA PHE A 293 5.28 3.40 -22.63
C PHE A 293 3.97 2.94 -23.29
N GLU A 294 4.02 2.74 -24.59
CA GLU A 294 2.98 2.09 -25.38
C GLU A 294 3.36 0.62 -25.66
N GLU A 295 4.63 0.36 -25.88
CA GLU A 295 5.22 -0.96 -26.07
C GLU A 295 6.37 -1.19 -25.10
N LEU A 296 6.53 -2.42 -24.64
CA LEU A 296 7.66 -2.78 -23.78
C LEU A 296 8.94 -2.86 -24.63
N PRO A 297 10.07 -2.36 -24.11
CA PRO A 297 11.36 -2.53 -24.80
C PRO A 297 11.68 -4.00 -24.97
N GLN A 298 12.34 -4.35 -26.09
CA GLN A 298 12.89 -5.71 -26.28
C GLN A 298 13.85 -6.02 -25.13
N ARG A 299 13.68 -7.20 -24.54
CA ARG A 299 14.43 -7.63 -23.36
C ARG A 299 15.52 -8.58 -23.77
N GLU A 300 16.67 -8.50 -23.09
CA GLU A 300 17.77 -9.42 -23.29
C GLU A 300 17.34 -10.86 -22.93
N VAL A 301 17.84 -11.81 -23.72
CA VAL A 301 17.58 -13.23 -23.48
C VAL A 301 18.60 -13.73 -22.45
N CYS A 302 18.14 -14.28 -21.35
CA CYS A 302 19.00 -14.88 -20.35
C CYS A 302 19.78 -16.08 -20.93
N THR A 303 21.04 -16.19 -20.51
CA THR A 303 21.85 -17.38 -20.85
C THR A 303 21.39 -18.60 -20.04
N GLN A 304 21.57 -19.80 -20.62
CA GLN A 304 21.24 -21.04 -19.93
C GLN A 304 22.01 -21.20 -18.61
N GLU A 305 23.25 -20.74 -18.54
CA GLU A 305 24.07 -20.77 -17.34
C GLU A 305 23.44 -19.93 -16.20
N THR A 306 22.87 -18.78 -16.53
CA THR A 306 22.17 -17.91 -15.53
C THR A 306 20.90 -18.59 -15.00
N ILE A 307 20.16 -19.27 -15.88
CA ILE A 307 18.98 -20.04 -15.50
C ILE A 307 19.41 -21.20 -14.57
N ASP A 308 20.35 -22.03 -14.98
CA ASP A 308 20.81 -23.19 -14.21
C ASP A 308 21.33 -22.78 -12.82
N HIS A 309 22.05 -21.66 -12.75
CA HIS A 309 22.52 -21.13 -11.48
C HIS A 309 21.33 -20.75 -10.53
N LEU A 310 20.30 -20.06 -11.04
CA LEU A 310 19.13 -19.73 -10.24
C LEU A 310 18.42 -20.99 -9.72
N LEU A 311 18.20 -21.99 -10.59
CA LEU A 311 17.55 -23.23 -10.19
C LEU A 311 18.33 -23.97 -9.10
N GLN A 312 19.66 -24.01 -9.20
CA GLN A 312 20.55 -24.61 -8.17
C GLN A 312 20.45 -23.87 -6.83
N VAL A 313 20.33 -22.53 -6.83
CA VAL A 313 20.15 -21.74 -5.62
C VAL A 313 18.81 -22.06 -4.97
N ILE A 314 17.72 -22.11 -5.73
CA ILE A 314 16.39 -22.49 -5.25
C ILE A 314 16.41 -23.91 -4.64
N ASP A 315 17.02 -24.88 -5.31
CA ASP A 315 17.17 -26.25 -4.79
C ASP A 315 17.95 -26.28 -3.47
N SER A 316 18.98 -25.43 -3.35
CA SER A 316 19.79 -25.32 -2.14
C SER A 316 18.97 -24.82 -0.94
N ASP A 317 18.06 -23.86 -1.13
CA ASP A 317 17.20 -23.36 -0.08
C ASP A 317 16.31 -24.46 0.54
N PHE A 318 15.91 -25.45 -0.27
CA PHE A 318 15.06 -26.56 0.18
C PHE A 318 15.82 -27.79 0.72
N LYS A 319 17.18 -27.82 0.67
CA LYS A 319 17.95 -28.97 1.19
C LYS A 319 17.63 -29.27 2.65
N VAL A 320 17.54 -28.22 3.47
CA VAL A 320 17.23 -28.35 4.90
C VAL A 320 15.85 -28.97 5.16
N CYS A 321 14.91 -28.80 4.22
CA CYS A 321 13.58 -29.40 4.34
C CYS A 321 13.57 -30.90 3.96
N ARG A 322 14.50 -31.35 3.12
CA ARG A 322 14.61 -32.78 2.70
C ARG A 322 15.33 -33.64 3.74
N GLU A 323 16.19 -33.03 4.58
CA GLU A 323 16.94 -33.73 5.63
C GLU A 323 16.11 -33.95 6.91
N VAL A 324 14.96 -33.29 7.06
CA VAL A 324 14.10 -33.34 8.25
C VAL A 324 12.80 -34.12 7.98
N ALA A 325 12.57 -34.54 6.76
CA ALA A 325 11.42 -35.38 6.35
C ALA A 325 11.80 -36.86 6.33
#